data_76b3f294cb802ffc538f76f3be46f09e
#
_entry.id   76b3f294cb802ffc538f76f3be46f09e
#
_cell.length_a   1.000
_cell.length_b   1.000
_cell.length_c   1.000
_cell.angle_alpha   90.00
_cell.angle_beta   90.00
_cell.angle_gamma   90.00
#
_symmetry.space_group_name_H-M   'P 1'
#
loop_
_entity.id
_entity.type
_entity.pdbx_description
1 polymer ?
#
loop_
_entity_poly.entity_id
_entity_poly.type
_entity_poly.pdbx_seq_one_letter_code
_entity_poly.pdbx_strand_id
1 'polypeptide(L)'
;MQQPRTLQRAPAPVPAEAGAGGRDFGALVHRILEWVPLNEPERVRGMAEALAPSFGLNAGAAERAAAAAERALALPVMQRARTSARLWRELPLWFPEGPELLEGVTDLVFEEDGSLVLVDYKTDAIAAEQALAQAAHHAPQLQLYGRGLAQAMGLPVRERLVLFTALGQVVAV
;
A
#
# COMPACT_ATOMS: atom_id res chain seq x y z
N MET A 1 0.45 -24.09 -30.90
CA MET A 1 -0.86 -23.57 -30.46
C MET A 1 -0.77 -23.42 -28.95
N GLN A 2 -0.50 -22.20 -28.45
CA GLN A 2 -0.39 -21.93 -27.02
C GLN A 2 -1.80 -21.97 -26.41
N GLN A 3 -1.99 -22.77 -25.35
CA GLN A 3 -3.23 -22.77 -24.58
C GLN A 3 -3.41 -21.41 -23.90
N PRO A 4 -4.64 -20.88 -23.80
CA PRO A 4 -4.89 -19.63 -23.08
C PRO A 4 -4.48 -19.79 -21.61
N ARG A 5 -3.64 -18.86 -21.12
CA ARG A 5 -3.26 -18.79 -19.71
C ARG A 5 -4.45 -18.36 -18.88
N THR A 6 -4.71 -19.06 -17.79
CA THR A 6 -5.80 -18.70 -16.87
C THR A 6 -5.38 -17.45 -16.11
N LEU A 7 -6.23 -16.40 -16.18
CA LEU A 7 -6.09 -15.20 -15.34
C LEU A 7 -6.51 -15.58 -13.91
N GLN A 8 -5.56 -15.65 -13.00
CA GLN A 8 -5.87 -15.73 -11.58
C GLN A 8 -5.47 -14.40 -10.91
N ARG A 9 -6.40 -13.87 -10.14
CA ARG A 9 -6.14 -12.73 -9.28
C ARG A 9 -5.19 -13.17 -8.16
N ALA A 10 -4.14 -12.39 -7.89
CA ALA A 10 -3.33 -12.61 -6.70
C ALA A 10 -4.26 -12.75 -5.48
N PRO A 11 -3.93 -13.61 -4.50
CA PRO A 11 -4.79 -13.78 -3.34
C PRO A 11 -5.13 -12.40 -2.78
N ALA A 12 -6.44 -12.12 -2.72
CA ALA A 12 -6.91 -10.88 -2.11
C ALA A 12 -6.28 -10.78 -0.72
N PRO A 13 -5.88 -9.58 -0.28
CA PRO A 13 -5.43 -9.42 1.09
C PRO A 13 -6.49 -10.09 1.98
N VAL A 14 -6.02 -10.94 2.90
CA VAL A 14 -6.92 -11.63 3.84
C VAL A 14 -7.82 -10.56 4.44
N PRO A 15 -9.16 -10.69 4.36
CA PRO A 15 -10.04 -9.67 4.91
C PRO A 15 -9.67 -9.52 6.39
N ALA A 16 -9.14 -8.36 6.77
CA ALA A 16 -9.03 -8.01 8.17
C ALA A 16 -10.45 -8.09 8.77
N GLU A 17 -10.61 -8.85 9.82
CA GLU A 17 -11.84 -8.84 10.58
C GLU A 17 -12.21 -7.40 10.87
N ALA A 18 -13.46 -7.03 10.63
CA ALA A 18 -13.97 -5.66 10.65
C ALA A 18 -13.76 -5.00 12.03
N GLY A 19 -12.55 -4.57 12.28
CA GLY A 19 -12.21 -3.61 13.32
C GLY A 19 -12.62 -2.20 12.86
N ALA A 20 -12.62 -1.24 13.76
CA ALA A 20 -13.19 0.13 13.66
C ALA A 20 -12.86 0.98 12.41
N GLY A 21 -12.30 0.38 11.36
CA GLY A 21 -11.97 0.98 10.07
C GLY A 21 -12.85 0.55 8.92
N GLY A 22 -13.32 -0.69 8.85
CA GLY A 22 -14.08 -1.20 7.71
C GLY A 22 -13.37 -1.08 6.34
N ARG A 23 -13.88 -1.77 5.33
CA ARG A 23 -13.33 -1.74 3.97
C ARG A 23 -13.31 -0.32 3.39
N ASP A 24 -14.39 0.44 3.59
CA ASP A 24 -14.54 1.78 3.03
C ASP A 24 -13.59 2.79 3.66
N PHE A 25 -13.33 2.66 4.97
CA PHE A 25 -12.32 3.45 5.67
C PHE A 25 -10.91 3.18 5.12
N GLY A 26 -10.53 1.90 4.95
CA GLY A 26 -9.26 1.52 4.35
C GLY A 26 -9.12 2.10 2.94
N ALA A 27 -10.16 1.97 2.11
CA ALA A 27 -10.18 2.50 0.76
C ALA A 27 -10.02 4.04 0.73
N LEU A 28 -10.63 4.75 1.68
CA LEU A 28 -10.44 6.21 1.81
C LEU A 28 -8.99 6.57 2.14
N VAL A 29 -8.36 5.87 3.10
CA VAL A 29 -6.94 6.13 3.47
C VAL A 29 -6.02 5.87 2.28
N HIS A 30 -6.18 4.74 1.57
CA HIS A 30 -5.42 4.43 0.36
C HIS A 30 -5.61 5.51 -0.71
N ARG A 31 -6.85 5.96 -0.95
CA ARG A 31 -7.14 7.02 -1.92
C ARG A 31 -6.50 8.36 -1.56
N ILE A 32 -6.47 8.73 -0.28
CA ILE A 32 -5.77 9.91 0.19
C ILE A 32 -4.27 9.78 -0.08
N LEU A 33 -3.65 8.66 0.29
CA LEU A 33 -2.22 8.41 0.10
C LEU A 33 -1.84 8.28 -1.40
N GLU A 34 -2.75 7.82 -2.24
CA GLU A 34 -2.57 7.79 -3.69
C GLU A 34 -2.53 9.20 -4.29
N TRP A 35 -3.42 10.10 -3.86
CA TRP A 35 -3.65 11.36 -4.56
C TRP A 35 -2.95 12.56 -3.95
N VAL A 36 -2.69 12.55 -2.64
CA VAL A 36 -2.03 13.68 -1.99
C VAL A 36 -0.61 13.87 -2.54
N PRO A 37 -0.22 15.09 -2.93
CA PRO A 37 1.18 15.36 -3.23
C PRO A 37 2.03 15.12 -1.98
N LEU A 38 3.08 14.29 -2.08
CA LEU A 38 3.88 13.92 -0.90
C LEU A 38 4.61 15.11 -0.27
N ASN A 39 4.77 16.22 -1.00
CA ASN A 39 5.36 17.49 -0.54
C ASN A 39 4.33 18.48 0.01
N GLU A 40 3.03 18.13 0.01
CA GLU A 40 1.92 19.00 0.47
C GLU A 40 1.03 18.26 1.49
N PRO A 41 1.59 17.76 2.60
CA PRO A 41 0.83 16.97 3.58
C PRO A 41 -0.32 17.76 4.22
N GLU A 42 -0.27 19.09 4.20
CA GLU A 42 -1.33 19.97 4.68
C GLU A 42 -2.65 19.80 3.90
N ARG A 43 -2.63 19.24 2.72
CA ARG A 43 -3.82 18.98 1.89
C ARG A 43 -4.61 17.74 2.32
N VAL A 44 -4.04 16.89 3.18
CA VAL A 44 -4.63 15.62 3.59
C VAL A 44 -6.03 15.78 4.19
N ARG A 45 -6.21 16.75 5.09
CA ARG A 45 -7.51 16.97 5.79
C ARG A 45 -8.60 17.39 4.83
N GLY A 46 -8.35 18.40 4.00
CA GLY A 46 -9.32 18.85 3.01
C GLY A 46 -9.65 17.75 2.00
N MET A 47 -8.67 16.93 1.62
CA MET A 47 -8.90 15.79 0.73
C MET A 47 -9.76 14.70 1.41
N ALA A 48 -9.49 14.38 2.68
CA ALA A 48 -10.28 13.41 3.43
C ALA A 48 -11.75 13.84 3.55
N GLU A 49 -11.98 15.10 3.90
CA GLU A 49 -13.33 15.68 3.98
C GLU A 49 -14.07 15.64 2.64
N ALA A 50 -13.39 15.98 1.56
CA ALA A 50 -13.98 15.98 0.22
C ALA A 50 -14.30 14.56 -0.29
N LEU A 51 -13.46 13.57 0.02
CA LEU A 51 -13.61 12.22 -0.48
C LEU A 51 -14.52 11.32 0.37
N ALA A 52 -14.57 11.52 1.70
CA ALA A 52 -15.30 10.63 2.62
C ALA A 52 -16.75 10.36 2.21
N PRO A 53 -17.55 11.34 1.72
CA PRO A 53 -18.93 11.08 1.29
C PRO A 53 -19.02 10.06 0.15
N SER A 54 -18.06 10.01 -0.77
CA SER A 54 -18.04 9.05 -1.88
C SER A 54 -17.79 7.61 -1.44
N PHE A 55 -17.26 7.42 -0.22
CA PHE A 55 -17.09 6.13 0.44
C PHE A 55 -18.20 5.84 1.47
N GLY A 56 -19.27 6.67 1.53
CA GLY A 56 -20.35 6.52 2.50
C GLY A 56 -19.91 6.82 3.95
N LEU A 57 -18.83 7.57 4.13
CA LEU A 57 -18.24 7.86 5.43
C LEU A 57 -18.61 9.27 5.92
N ASN A 58 -18.74 9.42 7.25
CA ASN A 58 -19.04 10.67 7.90
C ASN A 58 -17.79 11.50 8.24
N ALA A 59 -17.98 12.73 8.71
CA ALA A 59 -16.89 13.64 9.06
C ALA A 59 -15.92 13.06 10.11
N GLY A 60 -16.42 12.33 11.11
CA GLY A 60 -15.56 11.68 12.11
C GLY A 60 -14.67 10.59 11.51
N ALA A 61 -15.15 9.85 10.51
CA ALA A 61 -14.34 8.90 9.77
C ALA A 61 -13.31 9.61 8.87
N ALA A 62 -13.69 10.72 8.24
CA ALA A 62 -12.78 11.56 7.46
C ALA A 62 -11.61 12.08 8.31
N GLU A 63 -11.89 12.58 9.52
CA GLU A 63 -10.86 13.05 10.44
C GLU A 63 -9.89 11.94 10.86
N ARG A 64 -10.41 10.74 11.19
CA ARG A 64 -9.55 9.57 11.51
C ARG A 64 -8.71 9.12 10.31
N ALA A 65 -9.27 9.13 9.10
CA ALA A 65 -8.54 8.78 7.88
C ALA A 65 -7.43 9.79 7.59
N ALA A 66 -7.73 11.10 7.76
CA ALA A 66 -6.73 12.14 7.66
C ALA A 66 -5.58 11.93 8.65
N ALA A 67 -5.90 11.68 9.91
CA ALA A 67 -4.89 11.45 10.93
C ALA A 67 -4.03 10.18 10.64
N ALA A 68 -4.62 9.13 10.07
CA ALA A 68 -3.88 7.93 9.65
C ALA A 68 -2.93 8.24 8.49
N ALA A 69 -3.40 8.97 7.48
CA ALA A 69 -2.57 9.38 6.34
C ALA A 69 -1.44 10.35 6.76
N GLU A 70 -1.73 11.31 7.64
CA GLU A 70 -0.71 12.24 8.17
C GLU A 70 0.40 11.49 8.92
N ARG A 71 0.02 10.49 9.77
CA ARG A 71 1.02 9.63 10.44
C ARG A 71 1.87 8.86 9.44
N ALA A 72 1.26 8.29 8.41
CA ALA A 72 1.98 7.57 7.36
C ALA A 72 2.98 8.49 6.66
N LEU A 73 2.53 9.67 6.21
CA LEU A 73 3.38 10.64 5.49
C LEU A 73 4.55 11.18 6.32
N ALA A 74 4.44 11.19 7.64
CA ALA A 74 5.51 11.61 8.54
C ALA A 74 6.63 10.57 8.69
N LEU A 75 6.43 9.32 8.24
CA LEU A 75 7.41 8.25 8.40
C LEU A 75 8.65 8.43 7.51
N PRO A 76 9.83 8.00 7.96
CA PRO A 76 11.06 8.10 7.18
C PRO A 76 10.97 7.51 5.78
N VAL A 77 10.28 6.38 5.61
CA VAL A 77 10.10 5.75 4.29
C VAL A 77 9.35 6.66 3.31
N MET A 78 8.36 7.40 3.79
CA MET A 78 7.61 8.35 2.95
C MET A 78 8.44 9.59 2.60
N GLN A 79 9.34 10.00 3.50
CA GLN A 79 10.32 11.05 3.20
C GLN A 79 11.32 10.61 2.12
N ARG A 80 11.78 9.36 2.16
CA ARG A 80 12.61 8.75 1.10
C ARG A 80 11.85 8.71 -0.23
N ALA A 81 10.61 8.25 -0.23
CA ALA A 81 9.76 8.20 -1.40
C ALA A 81 9.57 9.59 -2.04
N ARG A 82 9.36 10.63 -1.21
CA ARG A 82 9.19 12.02 -1.66
C ARG A 82 10.39 12.56 -2.42
N THR A 83 11.60 12.13 -2.07
CA THR A 83 12.84 12.59 -2.71
C THR A 83 13.28 11.72 -3.87
N SER A 84 12.60 10.60 -4.13
CA SER A 84 12.88 9.72 -5.26
C SER A 84 12.54 10.39 -6.59
N ALA A 85 13.41 10.23 -7.58
CA ALA A 85 13.17 10.70 -8.94
C ALA A 85 12.12 9.85 -9.70
N ARG A 86 11.90 8.60 -9.25
CA ARG A 86 10.95 7.66 -9.84
C ARG A 86 10.09 7.03 -8.76
N LEU A 87 8.79 7.35 -8.80
CA LEU A 87 7.80 6.93 -7.81
C LEU A 87 6.50 6.55 -8.51
N TRP A 88 5.90 5.46 -8.07
CA TRP A 88 4.60 4.97 -8.53
C TRP A 88 3.69 4.71 -7.35
N ARG A 89 2.42 5.09 -7.48
CA ARG A 89 1.36 4.82 -6.51
C ARG A 89 0.23 4.08 -7.19
N GLU A 90 -0.39 3.13 -6.50
CA GLU A 90 -1.44 2.26 -7.02
C GLU A 90 -1.03 1.65 -8.38
N LEU A 91 0.22 1.13 -8.43
CA LEU A 91 0.78 0.58 -9.66
C LEU A 91 0.18 -0.80 -9.95
N PRO A 92 -0.58 -0.96 -11.06
CA PRO A 92 -1.08 -2.27 -11.45
C PRO A 92 0.07 -3.17 -11.96
N LEU A 93 0.02 -4.43 -11.57
CA LEU A 93 0.98 -5.45 -11.96
C LEU A 93 0.28 -6.61 -12.65
N TRP A 94 0.86 -7.03 -13.78
CA TRP A 94 0.53 -8.29 -14.46
C TRP A 94 1.83 -9.01 -14.78
N PHE A 95 2.05 -10.18 -14.22
CA PHE A 95 3.28 -10.93 -14.45
C PHE A 95 3.03 -12.44 -14.42
N PRO A 96 3.81 -13.22 -15.19
CA PRO A 96 3.71 -14.67 -15.19
C PRO A 96 4.33 -15.26 -13.93
N GLU A 97 3.61 -16.19 -13.28
CA GLU A 97 4.12 -17.03 -12.21
C GLU A 97 3.83 -18.48 -12.58
N GLY A 98 4.84 -19.19 -13.10
CA GLY A 98 4.65 -20.51 -13.69
C GLY A 98 3.68 -20.48 -14.88
N PRO A 99 2.60 -21.33 -14.88
CA PRO A 99 1.60 -21.36 -15.95
C PRO A 99 0.54 -20.25 -15.84
N GLU A 100 0.50 -19.52 -14.72
CA GLU A 100 -0.55 -18.55 -14.40
C GLU A 100 -0.09 -17.13 -14.73
N LEU A 101 -1.05 -16.25 -15.03
CA LEU A 101 -0.86 -14.80 -15.08
C LEU A 101 -1.48 -14.21 -13.81
N LEU A 102 -0.64 -13.61 -12.99
CA LEU A 102 -1.08 -12.96 -11.76
C LEU A 102 -1.35 -11.49 -12.01
N GLU A 103 -2.39 -10.99 -11.36
CA GLU A 103 -2.80 -9.60 -11.34
C GLU A 103 -2.77 -9.08 -9.91
N GLY A 104 -2.26 -7.87 -9.72
CA GLY A 104 -2.25 -7.19 -8.44
C GLY A 104 -2.06 -5.68 -8.59
N VAL A 105 -2.13 -4.99 -7.47
CA VAL A 105 -1.82 -3.56 -7.38
C VAL A 105 -0.87 -3.36 -6.21
N THR A 106 0.15 -2.54 -6.39
CA THR A 106 1.07 -2.14 -5.31
C THR A 106 0.78 -0.72 -4.89
N ASP A 107 0.67 -0.48 -3.59
CA ASP A 107 0.27 0.84 -3.06
C ASP A 107 1.33 1.91 -3.36
N LEU A 108 2.60 1.61 -3.08
CA LEU A 108 3.71 2.52 -3.33
C LEU A 108 4.97 1.75 -3.74
N VAL A 109 5.59 2.18 -4.83
CA VAL A 109 6.92 1.72 -5.26
C VAL A 109 7.76 2.95 -5.56
N PHE A 110 9.01 2.96 -5.14
CA PHE A 110 9.94 4.01 -5.54
C PHE A 110 11.36 3.46 -5.75
N GLU A 111 12.12 4.14 -6.58
CA GLU A 111 13.51 3.81 -6.85
C GLU A 111 14.45 4.55 -5.89
N GLU A 112 15.41 3.83 -5.34
CA GLU A 112 16.47 4.38 -4.50
C GLU A 112 17.75 3.57 -4.71
N ASP A 113 18.84 4.25 -5.02
CA ASP A 113 20.18 3.66 -5.24
C ASP A 113 20.17 2.47 -6.23
N GLY A 114 19.45 2.62 -7.35
CA GLY A 114 19.35 1.60 -8.41
C GLY A 114 18.55 0.35 -8.00
N SER A 115 17.77 0.43 -6.95
CA SER A 115 16.90 -0.64 -6.45
C SER A 115 15.49 -0.11 -6.19
N LEU A 116 14.52 -1.02 -6.10
CA LEU A 116 13.14 -0.68 -5.76
C LEU A 116 12.87 -0.89 -4.27
N VAL A 117 12.07 -0.02 -3.71
CA VAL A 117 11.43 -0.15 -2.40
C VAL A 117 9.94 -0.31 -2.62
N LEU A 118 9.36 -1.40 -2.12
CA LEU A 118 7.94 -1.70 -2.18
C LEU A 118 7.32 -1.46 -0.82
N VAL A 119 6.26 -0.66 -0.75
CA VAL A 119 5.50 -0.38 0.48
C VAL A 119 4.04 -0.74 0.26
N ASP A 120 3.49 -1.50 1.19
CA ASP A 120 2.09 -1.91 1.25
C ASP A 120 1.43 -1.29 2.48
N TYR A 121 0.31 -0.59 2.29
CA TYR A 121 -0.39 0.10 3.37
C TYR A 121 -1.42 -0.81 4.03
N LYS A 122 -1.42 -0.80 5.36
CA LYS A 122 -2.43 -1.49 6.17
C LYS A 122 -3.11 -0.50 7.11
N THR A 123 -4.43 -0.50 7.08
CA THR A 123 -5.27 0.42 7.86
C THR A 123 -5.87 -0.25 9.09
N ASP A 124 -5.48 -1.49 9.36
CA ASP A 124 -5.99 -2.28 10.48
C ASP A 124 -5.67 -1.64 11.82
N ALA A 125 -6.66 -1.62 12.71
CA ALA A 125 -6.47 -1.20 14.09
C ALA A 125 -5.93 -2.40 14.89
N ILE A 126 -4.60 -2.50 14.95
CA ILE A 126 -3.90 -3.55 15.71
C ILE A 126 -3.08 -2.92 16.85
N ALA A 127 -2.73 -3.73 17.84
CA ALA A 127 -1.78 -3.31 18.87
C ALA A 127 -0.35 -3.32 18.31
N ALA A 128 0.51 -2.46 18.83
CA ALA A 128 1.90 -2.33 18.34
C ALA A 128 2.68 -3.63 18.43
N GLU A 129 2.41 -4.45 19.46
CA GLU A 129 3.04 -5.74 19.69
C GLU A 129 2.66 -6.78 18.62
N GLN A 130 1.54 -6.59 17.93
CA GLN A 130 1.05 -7.48 16.87
C GLN A 130 1.63 -7.15 15.50
N ALA A 131 2.24 -5.97 15.33
CA ALA A 131 2.65 -5.46 14.02
C ALA A 131 3.59 -6.43 13.28
N LEU A 132 4.57 -7.02 13.99
CA LEU A 132 5.51 -7.97 13.40
C LEU A 132 4.81 -9.24 12.90
N ALA A 133 3.93 -9.81 13.73
CA ALA A 133 3.18 -11.01 13.36
C ALA A 133 2.21 -10.74 12.21
N GLN A 134 1.54 -9.59 12.21
CA GLN A 134 0.64 -9.19 11.13
C GLN A 134 1.42 -8.94 9.83
N ALA A 135 2.56 -8.26 9.88
CA ALA A 135 3.40 -8.06 8.70
C ALA A 135 3.85 -9.40 8.08
N ALA A 136 4.17 -10.40 8.89
CA ALA A 136 4.55 -11.72 8.41
C ALA A 136 3.46 -12.40 7.57
N HIS A 137 2.16 -12.15 7.84
CA HIS A 137 1.06 -12.66 7.02
C HIS A 137 1.04 -12.05 5.61
N HIS A 138 1.57 -10.84 5.44
CA HIS A 138 1.63 -10.15 4.16
C HIS A 138 2.92 -10.46 3.37
N ALA A 139 3.94 -11.04 4.02
CA ALA A 139 5.22 -11.35 3.41
C ALA A 139 5.12 -12.16 2.10
N PRO A 140 4.32 -13.24 1.98
CA PRO A 140 4.20 -14.00 0.74
C PRO A 140 3.70 -13.14 -0.43
N GLN A 141 2.73 -12.26 -0.20
CA GLN A 141 2.19 -11.35 -1.22
C GLN A 141 3.26 -10.35 -1.67
N LEU A 142 3.96 -9.72 -0.73
CA LEU A 142 5.00 -8.74 -1.06
C LEU A 142 6.20 -9.39 -1.76
N GLN A 143 6.55 -10.62 -1.40
CA GLN A 143 7.57 -11.39 -2.10
C GLN A 143 7.16 -11.65 -3.54
N LEU A 144 5.91 -12.04 -3.77
CA LEU A 144 5.35 -12.29 -5.09
C LEU A 144 5.36 -11.00 -5.93
N TYR A 145 4.85 -9.90 -5.40
CA TYR A 145 4.86 -8.60 -6.06
C TYR A 145 6.28 -8.11 -6.32
N GLY A 146 7.20 -8.33 -5.38
CA GLY A 146 8.61 -7.98 -5.55
C GLY A 146 9.27 -8.70 -6.72
N ARG A 147 8.95 -10.00 -6.96
CA ARG A 147 9.42 -10.73 -8.15
C ARG A 147 8.84 -10.14 -9.43
N GLY A 148 7.53 -9.86 -9.45
CA GLY A 148 6.87 -9.26 -10.60
C GLY A 148 7.44 -7.89 -10.95
N LEU A 149 7.65 -7.04 -9.95
CA LEU A 149 8.28 -5.72 -10.11
C LEU A 149 9.70 -5.82 -10.65
N ALA A 150 10.53 -6.70 -10.06
CA ALA A 150 11.90 -6.88 -10.52
C ALA A 150 11.96 -7.34 -11.98
N GLN A 151 11.07 -8.24 -12.37
CA GLN A 151 10.96 -8.70 -13.76
C GLN A 151 10.49 -7.59 -14.71
N ALA A 152 9.48 -6.81 -14.30
CA ALA A 152 8.89 -5.77 -15.16
C ALA A 152 9.79 -4.56 -15.31
N MET A 153 10.49 -4.15 -14.24
CA MET A 153 11.28 -2.91 -14.21
C MET A 153 12.78 -3.13 -14.44
N GLY A 154 13.25 -4.37 -14.40
CA GLY A 154 14.68 -4.69 -14.57
C GLY A 154 15.56 -4.23 -13.39
N LEU A 155 14.97 -3.96 -12.22
CA LEU A 155 15.65 -3.49 -11.02
C LEU A 155 15.37 -4.46 -9.85
N PRO A 156 16.36 -4.72 -8.96
CA PRO A 156 16.12 -5.55 -7.79
C PRO A 156 15.21 -4.83 -6.80
N VAL A 157 14.32 -5.56 -6.13
CA VAL A 157 13.54 -5.05 -4.98
C VAL A 157 14.34 -5.27 -3.71
N ARG A 158 14.90 -4.19 -3.15
CA ARG A 158 15.76 -4.22 -1.96
C ARG A 158 14.96 -4.33 -0.67
N GLU A 159 13.86 -3.61 -0.58
CA GLU A 159 13.03 -3.57 0.61
C GLU A 159 11.57 -3.88 0.26
N ARG A 160 10.92 -4.65 1.14
CA ARG A 160 9.48 -4.91 1.13
C ARG A 160 8.96 -4.54 2.50
N LEU A 161 8.08 -3.57 2.55
CA LEU A 161 7.68 -2.91 3.80
C LEU A 161 6.16 -2.95 3.93
N VAL A 162 5.69 -3.31 5.12
CA VAL A 162 4.29 -3.14 5.52
C VAL A 162 4.21 -1.90 6.39
N LEU A 163 3.39 -0.93 5.98
CA LEU A 163 3.18 0.32 6.69
C LEU A 163 1.80 0.31 7.34
N PHE A 164 1.74 0.20 8.66
CA PHE A 164 0.50 0.28 9.44
C PHE A 164 0.16 1.73 9.71
N THR A 165 -0.82 2.28 8.97
CA THR A 165 -1.16 3.71 9.00
C THR A 165 -1.76 4.14 10.34
N ALA A 166 -2.55 3.25 10.97
CA ALA A 166 -3.13 3.51 12.29
C ALA A 166 -2.07 3.65 13.39
N LEU A 167 -0.99 2.87 13.31
CA LEU A 167 0.11 2.89 14.27
C LEU A 167 1.18 3.94 13.93
N GLY A 168 1.33 4.30 12.65
CA GLY A 168 2.50 5.02 12.18
C GLY A 168 3.78 4.18 12.32
N GLN A 169 3.70 2.90 11.94
CA GLN A 169 4.80 1.94 12.07
C GLN A 169 5.07 1.23 10.75
N VAL A 170 6.35 0.97 10.47
CA VAL A 170 6.80 0.20 9.31
C VAL A 170 7.50 -1.06 9.77
N VAL A 171 7.20 -2.17 9.11
CA VAL A 171 7.83 -3.48 9.34
C VAL A 171 8.36 -4.01 8.01
N ALA A 172 9.63 -4.43 7.98
CA ALA A 172 10.24 -5.11 6.83
C ALA A 172 9.87 -6.60 6.81
N VAL A 173 9.61 -7.16 5.61
CA VAL A 173 9.22 -8.56 5.38
C VAL A 173 10.00 -9.19 4.22
#